data_776ac0ab36fa21bbc98ce24c6b1d4516
#
_entry.id   776ac0ab36fa21bbc98ce24c6b1d4516
#
_cell.length_a   1.000
_cell.length_b   1.000
_cell.length_c   1.000
_cell.angle_alpha   90.00
_cell.angle_beta   90.00
_cell.angle_gamma   90.00
#
_symmetry.space_group_name_H-M   'P 1'
#
loop_
_entity.id
_entity.type
_entity.pdbx_description
1 polymer ?
#
loop_
_entity_poly.entity_id
_entity_poly.type
_entity_poly.pdbx_seq_one_letter_code
_entity_poly.pdbx_strand_id
1 'polypeptide(L)'
;MSKRLTDASINSLSNPATRREIPAGITGLYLVVQPSGVKSWAVRYRFNGKPIKMVLGRYPMMTLADANAAAVATLRDVALGNNPAADALMAKAIKGEIETDRRNKMDTLVAEYHRRALSKLKSGNQALDFLTRLALQPWEAKGIKHGGWANSDIQSIHKRDVRELVEKISDSGREVSANRVLAHLSAFFNWAVRRDVIEANPASNVARAVKEVGRERFLSEEEIKLFWQACDRVGQPFGVLFKVMLLTGQRRSEVAGMTDAEIDGAMWTLEGNRTKNGRAHTIPLSGPVRDLLNSVVRYPRSPFIFTTTGKTPVSGFSKSFATLCAAMLELGQGYSPPIDIAPWRLHDLRRTCATGLASLRVPVRVTEAALNHVSGTGGGIVALYQKHDFADERREALDAWAGHVMELVA
;
A
#
# COMPACT_ATOMS: atom_id res chain seq x y z
N MET A 1 10.35 62.53 -34.04
CA MET A 1 9.07 62.03 -33.42
C MET A 1 9.18 60.52 -33.15
N SER A 2 9.14 60.09 -31.89
CA SER A 2 9.18 58.67 -31.53
C SER A 2 7.90 58.03 -32.05
N LYS A 3 7.99 56.98 -32.92
CA LYS A 3 6.84 56.26 -33.42
C LYS A 3 6.12 55.58 -32.19
N ARG A 4 4.83 55.89 -32.08
CA ARG A 4 3.98 55.32 -31.02
C ARG A 4 3.93 53.79 -31.19
N LEU A 5 4.30 53.04 -30.16
CA LEU A 5 4.23 51.56 -30.17
C LEU A 5 2.77 51.15 -30.37
N THR A 6 2.56 50.14 -31.24
CA THR A 6 1.28 49.44 -31.44
C THR A 6 1.54 47.94 -31.37
N ASP A 7 0.53 47.13 -31.11
CA ASP A 7 0.69 45.67 -31.08
C ASP A 7 1.25 45.12 -32.41
N ALA A 8 0.83 45.69 -33.54
CA ALA A 8 1.39 45.34 -34.84
C ALA A 8 2.90 45.66 -34.95
N SER A 9 3.34 46.82 -34.44
CA SER A 9 4.76 47.19 -34.41
C SER A 9 5.58 46.35 -33.43
N ILE A 10 4.98 45.88 -32.34
CA ILE A 10 5.63 44.98 -31.37
C ILE A 10 5.84 43.58 -31.98
N ASN A 11 4.86 43.09 -32.72
CA ASN A 11 4.96 41.79 -33.39
C ASN A 11 6.07 41.78 -34.46
N SER A 12 6.23 42.90 -35.19
CA SER A 12 7.24 43.01 -36.24
C SER A 12 8.66 43.28 -35.74
N LEU A 13 8.89 43.45 -34.44
CA LEU A 13 10.24 43.65 -33.89
C LEU A 13 11.08 42.38 -34.03
N SER A 14 12.21 42.51 -34.74
CA SER A 14 13.25 41.48 -34.85
C SER A 14 13.99 41.31 -33.52
N ASN A 15 14.57 40.13 -33.33
CA ASN A 15 15.37 39.82 -32.14
C ASN A 15 16.66 40.66 -32.15
N PRO A 16 16.92 41.47 -31.12
CA PRO A 16 18.12 42.30 -31.06
C PRO A 16 19.33 41.45 -30.62
N ALA A 17 20.53 41.83 -31.07
CA ALA A 17 21.78 41.18 -30.65
C ALA A 17 22.04 41.33 -29.14
N THR A 18 21.56 42.43 -28.55
CA THR A 18 21.62 42.65 -27.09
C THR A 18 20.25 43.06 -26.57
N ARG A 19 20.02 42.90 -25.28
CA ARG A 19 18.77 43.29 -24.61
C ARG A 19 18.44 44.75 -24.93
N ARG A 20 17.26 45.00 -25.51
CA ARG A 20 16.76 46.33 -25.88
C ARG A 20 15.55 46.72 -25.05
N GLU A 21 15.50 48.00 -24.65
CA GLU A 21 14.37 48.56 -23.90
C GLU A 21 13.76 49.69 -24.72
N ILE A 22 12.49 49.61 -25.02
CA ILE A 22 11.77 50.56 -25.90
C ILE A 22 10.71 51.23 -25.04
N PRO A 23 10.72 52.56 -24.88
CA PRO A 23 9.67 53.31 -24.18
C PRO A 23 8.30 53.02 -24.79
N ALA A 24 7.28 52.83 -23.94
CA ALA A 24 5.96 52.43 -24.39
C ALA A 24 4.84 53.22 -23.71
N GLY A 25 4.14 54.02 -24.46
CA GLY A 25 2.91 54.70 -24.03
C GLY A 25 3.10 55.76 -22.95
N ILE A 26 3.15 55.35 -21.72
CA ILE A 26 3.27 56.25 -20.56
C ILE A 26 4.71 56.33 -20.03
N THR A 27 5.00 57.45 -19.35
CA THR A 27 6.31 57.67 -18.73
C THR A 27 6.61 56.55 -17.71
N GLY A 28 7.79 55.92 -17.88
CA GLY A 28 8.21 54.83 -17.00
C GLY A 28 7.90 53.44 -17.52
N LEU A 29 7.02 53.24 -18.51
CA LEU A 29 6.73 51.93 -19.11
C LEU A 29 7.69 51.64 -20.27
N TYR A 30 8.23 50.43 -20.29
CA TYR A 30 9.15 49.92 -21.30
C TYR A 30 8.76 48.54 -21.77
N LEU A 31 8.86 48.29 -23.08
CA LEU A 31 8.93 46.98 -23.67
C LEU A 31 10.41 46.50 -23.65
N VAL A 32 10.67 45.42 -22.98
CA VAL A 32 11.99 44.78 -22.90
C VAL A 32 12.02 43.63 -23.90
N VAL A 33 12.89 43.69 -24.89
CA VAL A 33 13.10 42.63 -25.87
C VAL A 33 14.44 41.95 -25.60
N GLN A 34 14.41 40.67 -25.37
CA GLN A 34 15.61 39.83 -25.11
C GLN A 34 16.20 39.35 -26.45
N PRO A 35 17.50 39.00 -26.52
CA PRO A 35 18.08 38.35 -27.69
C PRO A 35 17.39 37.06 -28.10
N SER A 36 16.81 36.33 -27.12
CA SER A 36 16.00 35.14 -27.35
C SER A 36 14.62 35.39 -27.99
N GLY A 37 14.26 36.65 -28.28
CA GLY A 37 12.95 37.01 -28.78
C GLY A 37 11.86 37.17 -27.73
N VAL A 38 12.12 36.86 -26.47
CA VAL A 38 11.17 37.06 -25.38
C VAL A 38 10.94 38.57 -25.18
N LYS A 39 9.66 38.98 -25.24
CA LYS A 39 9.21 40.34 -25.01
C LYS A 39 8.47 40.46 -23.69
N SER A 40 8.80 41.43 -22.84
CA SER A 40 8.16 41.66 -21.56
C SER A 40 7.98 43.14 -21.24
N TRP A 41 6.94 43.45 -20.51
CA TRP A 41 6.65 44.79 -20.04
C TRP A 41 7.35 45.04 -18.72
N ALA A 42 7.95 46.21 -18.56
CA ALA A 42 8.57 46.66 -17.32
C ALA A 42 8.25 48.11 -17.05
N VAL A 43 7.97 48.44 -15.78
CA VAL A 43 7.81 49.82 -15.33
C VAL A 43 9.03 50.23 -14.49
N ARG A 44 9.49 51.47 -14.68
CA ARG A 44 10.55 52.11 -13.90
C ARG A 44 9.95 53.28 -13.10
N TYR A 45 10.29 53.29 -11.83
CA TYR A 45 9.90 54.36 -10.92
C TYR A 45 11.00 54.63 -9.89
N ARG A 46 10.86 55.70 -9.12
CA ARG A 46 11.73 55.97 -7.97
C ARG A 46 10.93 55.78 -6.69
N PHE A 47 11.52 55.09 -5.72
CA PHE A 47 10.95 54.96 -4.41
C PHE A 47 12.02 55.28 -3.37
N ASN A 48 11.74 56.24 -2.47
CA ASN A 48 12.69 56.78 -1.52
C ASN A 48 14.03 57.20 -2.18
N GLY A 49 13.94 57.88 -3.35
CA GLY A 49 15.10 58.34 -4.10
C GLY A 49 15.84 57.28 -4.95
N LYS A 50 15.57 55.99 -4.73
CA LYS A 50 16.21 54.86 -5.42
C LYS A 50 15.44 54.44 -6.66
N PRO A 51 16.13 54.21 -7.81
CA PRO A 51 15.47 53.73 -9.00
C PRO A 51 15.12 52.26 -8.87
N ILE A 52 13.86 51.89 -9.18
CA ILE A 52 13.35 50.53 -9.17
C ILE A 52 12.83 50.20 -10.58
N LYS A 53 13.04 48.95 -11.00
CA LYS A 53 12.48 48.40 -12.22
C LYS A 53 11.66 47.15 -11.86
N MET A 54 10.40 47.15 -12.21
CA MET A 54 9.48 46.03 -11.97
C MET A 54 8.98 45.47 -13.29
N VAL A 55 8.99 44.15 -13.46
CA VAL A 55 8.41 43.44 -14.61
C VAL A 55 6.91 43.25 -14.35
N LEU A 56 6.08 43.71 -15.28
CA LEU A 56 4.61 43.66 -15.20
C LEU A 56 4.07 42.32 -15.78
N GLY A 57 4.61 41.89 -16.93
CA GLY A 57 4.15 40.68 -17.60
C GLY A 57 4.88 40.41 -18.92
N ARG A 58 4.51 39.35 -19.62
CA ARG A 58 5.07 38.96 -20.93
C ARG A 58 4.10 39.26 -22.04
N TYR A 59 4.60 39.80 -23.11
CA TYR A 59 3.88 39.90 -24.38
C TYR A 59 3.97 38.56 -25.14
N PRO A 60 2.92 38.03 -25.82
CA PRO A 60 1.61 38.67 -26.05
C PRO A 60 0.55 38.43 -24.97
N MET A 61 0.86 37.66 -23.92
CA MET A 61 -0.11 37.37 -22.83
C MET A 61 -0.64 38.65 -22.14
N MET A 62 0.16 39.70 -22.08
CA MET A 62 -0.21 41.02 -21.65
C MET A 62 -0.08 41.95 -22.87
N THR A 63 -1.21 42.53 -23.33
CA THR A 63 -1.25 43.48 -24.46
C THR A 63 -0.65 44.83 -24.06
N LEU A 64 -0.44 45.71 -25.02
CA LEU A 64 0.00 47.09 -24.76
C LEU A 64 -1.01 47.85 -23.88
N ALA A 65 -2.31 47.61 -24.08
CA ALA A 65 -3.36 48.24 -23.29
C ALA A 65 -3.30 47.79 -21.85
N ASP A 66 -3.18 46.46 -21.60
CA ASP A 66 -3.05 45.90 -20.27
C ASP A 66 -1.79 46.38 -19.54
N ALA A 67 -0.66 46.48 -20.28
CA ALA A 67 0.60 47.00 -19.76
C ALA A 67 0.52 48.46 -19.34
N ASN A 68 -0.18 49.28 -20.12
CA ASN A 68 -0.46 50.68 -19.77
C ASN A 68 -1.30 50.77 -18.49
N ALA A 69 -2.40 50.00 -18.40
CA ALA A 69 -3.26 49.97 -17.22
C ALA A 69 -2.49 49.50 -15.96
N ALA A 70 -1.71 48.44 -16.06
CA ALA A 70 -0.88 47.92 -14.98
C ALA A 70 0.20 48.90 -14.52
N ALA A 71 0.83 49.60 -15.48
CA ALA A 71 1.84 50.63 -15.18
C ALA A 71 1.23 51.85 -14.48
N VAL A 72 0.04 52.30 -14.90
CA VAL A 72 -0.69 53.38 -14.23
C VAL A 72 -1.04 52.97 -12.78
N ALA A 73 -1.56 51.75 -12.57
CA ALA A 73 -1.86 51.23 -11.23
C ALA A 73 -0.59 51.21 -10.36
N THR A 74 0.50 50.66 -10.87
CA THR A 74 1.79 50.59 -10.15
C THR A 74 2.30 52.00 -9.78
N LEU A 75 2.27 52.95 -10.71
CA LEU A 75 2.72 54.33 -10.44
C LEU A 75 1.82 55.05 -9.45
N ARG A 76 0.51 54.78 -9.46
CA ARG A 76 -0.43 55.29 -8.46
C ARG A 76 -0.11 54.77 -7.06
N ASP A 77 0.15 53.46 -6.92
CA ASP A 77 0.54 52.86 -5.64
C ASP A 77 1.83 53.46 -5.10
N VAL A 78 2.81 53.71 -5.99
CA VAL A 78 4.06 54.42 -5.63
C VAL A 78 3.78 55.85 -5.15
N ALA A 79 2.88 56.56 -5.80
CA ALA A 79 2.49 57.91 -5.38
C ALA A 79 1.76 57.92 -4.03
N LEU A 80 1.10 56.82 -3.66
CA LEU A 80 0.47 56.63 -2.33
C LEU A 80 1.47 56.18 -1.26
N GLY A 81 2.76 56.02 -1.58
CA GLY A 81 3.80 55.66 -0.63
C GLY A 81 4.05 54.15 -0.52
N ASN A 82 3.44 53.31 -1.36
CA ASN A 82 3.63 51.87 -1.39
C ASN A 82 4.82 51.50 -2.30
N ASN A 83 5.39 50.31 -2.08
CA ASN A 83 6.44 49.76 -2.94
C ASN A 83 6.01 48.45 -3.61
N PRO A 84 5.32 48.50 -4.78
CA PRO A 84 4.76 47.30 -5.45
C PRO A 84 5.79 46.24 -5.79
N ALA A 85 7.06 46.59 -6.03
CA ALA A 85 8.11 45.61 -6.27
C ALA A 85 8.50 44.84 -5.01
N ALA A 86 8.54 45.51 -3.85
CA ALA A 86 8.79 44.85 -2.57
C ALA A 86 7.61 43.97 -2.19
N ASP A 87 6.39 44.45 -2.38
CA ASP A 87 5.16 43.68 -2.07
C ASP A 87 5.05 42.42 -2.94
N ALA A 88 5.39 42.52 -4.22
CA ALA A 88 5.44 41.36 -5.12
C ALA A 88 6.52 40.33 -4.71
N LEU A 89 7.66 40.80 -4.22
CA LEU A 89 8.75 39.98 -3.72
C LEU A 89 8.36 39.27 -2.42
N MET A 90 7.71 39.98 -1.51
CA MET A 90 7.16 39.39 -0.27
C MET A 90 6.07 38.37 -0.56
N ALA A 91 5.12 38.68 -1.44
CA ALA A 91 4.08 37.76 -1.84
C ALA A 91 4.65 36.47 -2.48
N LYS A 92 5.72 36.59 -3.27
CA LYS A 92 6.41 35.44 -3.83
C LYS A 92 7.16 34.62 -2.78
N ALA A 93 7.78 35.28 -1.81
CA ALA A 93 8.45 34.61 -0.68
C ALA A 93 7.44 33.84 0.19
N ILE A 94 6.33 34.49 0.59
CA ILE A 94 5.24 33.88 1.34
C ILE A 94 4.65 32.69 0.59
N LYS A 95 4.42 32.81 -0.72
CA LYS A 95 3.94 31.70 -1.53
C LYS A 95 4.93 30.55 -1.58
N GLY A 96 6.24 30.84 -1.64
CA GLY A 96 7.31 29.84 -1.58
C GLY A 96 7.37 29.13 -0.23
N GLU A 97 7.22 29.88 0.87
CA GLU A 97 7.17 29.32 2.23
C GLU A 97 5.94 28.41 2.43
N ILE A 98 4.75 28.87 2.00
CA ILE A 98 3.52 28.07 2.06
C ILE A 98 3.66 26.78 1.22
N GLU A 99 4.28 26.84 0.05
CA GLU A 99 4.46 25.70 -0.82
C GLU A 99 5.51 24.71 -0.25
N THR A 100 6.55 25.22 0.42
CA THR A 100 7.55 24.41 1.12
C THR A 100 6.93 23.77 2.37
N ASP A 101 6.19 24.51 3.18
CA ASP A 101 5.46 23.99 4.33
C ASP A 101 4.50 22.87 3.92
N ARG A 102 3.79 23.02 2.80
CA ARG A 102 2.87 22.00 2.29
C ARG A 102 3.59 20.74 1.81
N ARG A 103 4.78 20.86 1.22
CA ARG A 103 5.57 19.70 0.76
C ARG A 103 6.07 18.84 1.91
N ASN A 104 6.34 19.44 3.05
CA ASN A 104 6.87 18.75 4.23
C ASN A 104 5.79 18.15 5.13
N LYS A 105 4.50 18.31 4.80
CA LYS A 105 3.42 17.67 5.58
C LYS A 105 3.44 16.16 5.44
N MET A 106 3.17 15.49 6.55
CA MET A 106 3.20 14.03 6.63
C MET A 106 2.26 13.35 5.64
N ASP A 107 1.04 13.87 5.43
CA ASP A 107 0.07 13.32 4.46
C ASP A 107 0.59 13.39 3.02
N THR A 108 1.16 14.53 2.63
CA THR A 108 1.74 14.77 1.31
C THR A 108 2.91 13.83 1.05
N LEU A 109 3.79 13.66 2.02
CA LEU A 109 4.97 12.79 1.91
C LEU A 109 4.60 11.31 1.91
N VAL A 110 3.62 10.88 2.72
CA VAL A 110 3.10 9.50 2.71
C VAL A 110 2.43 9.18 1.37
N ALA A 111 1.67 10.13 0.80
CA ALA A 111 1.08 9.95 -0.54
C ALA A 111 2.18 9.83 -1.63
N GLU A 112 3.24 10.63 -1.55
CA GLU A 112 4.39 10.51 -2.46
C GLU A 112 5.13 9.18 -2.26
N TYR A 113 5.34 8.75 -1.03
CA TYR A 113 5.94 7.46 -0.70
C TYR A 113 5.13 6.30 -1.27
N HIS A 114 3.79 6.34 -1.13
CA HIS A 114 2.93 5.34 -1.74
C HIS A 114 3.13 5.31 -3.26
N ARG A 115 3.01 6.44 -3.94
CA ARG A 115 3.14 6.53 -5.39
C ARG A 115 4.49 6.05 -5.91
N ARG A 116 5.60 6.37 -5.22
CA ARG A 116 6.96 6.08 -5.70
C ARG A 116 7.53 4.74 -5.27
N ALA A 117 7.09 4.21 -4.12
CA ALA A 117 7.67 3.02 -3.50
C ALA A 117 6.63 1.93 -3.21
N LEU A 118 5.56 2.24 -2.45
CA LEU A 118 4.63 1.23 -1.98
C LEU A 118 3.77 0.64 -3.11
N SER A 119 3.37 1.43 -4.10
CA SER A 119 2.54 0.97 -5.25
C SER A 119 3.16 -0.18 -6.04
N LYS A 120 4.48 -0.36 -5.93
CA LYS A 120 5.23 -1.45 -6.56
C LYS A 120 5.21 -2.75 -5.75
N LEU A 121 4.70 -2.71 -4.53
CA LEU A 121 4.70 -3.83 -3.59
C LEU A 121 3.31 -4.44 -3.48
N LYS A 122 3.20 -5.76 -3.47
CA LYS A 122 1.92 -6.48 -3.23
C LYS A 122 1.24 -6.06 -1.92
N SER A 123 2.01 -5.71 -0.88
CA SER A 123 1.51 -5.23 0.41
C SER A 123 1.46 -3.70 0.55
N GLY A 124 1.68 -2.96 -0.54
CA GLY A 124 1.82 -1.50 -0.48
C GLY A 124 0.57 -0.79 0.01
N ASN A 125 -0.61 -1.20 -0.45
CA ASN A 125 -1.88 -0.65 0.02
C ASN A 125 -2.14 -0.96 1.50
N GLN A 126 -1.73 -2.13 1.99
CA GLN A 126 -1.83 -2.45 3.41
C GLN A 126 -0.91 -1.56 4.26
N ALA A 127 0.32 -1.31 3.80
CA ALA A 127 1.25 -0.40 4.47
C ALA A 127 0.69 1.04 4.52
N LEU A 128 0.12 1.50 3.40
CA LEU A 128 -0.56 2.81 3.34
C LEU A 128 -1.73 2.88 4.32
N ASP A 129 -2.57 1.84 4.39
CA ASP A 129 -3.71 1.77 5.31
C ASP A 129 -3.26 1.86 6.78
N PHE A 130 -2.20 1.13 7.17
CA PHE A 130 -1.62 1.24 8.52
C PHE A 130 -1.12 2.65 8.83
N LEU A 131 -0.34 3.26 7.92
CA LEU A 131 0.16 4.63 8.10
C LEU A 131 -1.00 5.63 8.19
N THR A 132 -2.00 5.51 7.30
CA THR A 132 -3.12 6.44 7.26
C THR A 132 -3.98 6.34 8.53
N ARG A 133 -4.44 5.15 8.90
CA ARG A 133 -5.38 4.97 10.01
C ARG A 133 -4.75 5.13 11.39
N LEU A 134 -3.48 4.79 11.56
CA LEU A 134 -2.86 4.75 12.88
C LEU A 134 -1.89 5.90 13.14
N ALA A 135 -1.30 6.50 12.11
CA ALA A 135 -0.38 7.62 12.28
C ALA A 135 -0.95 8.95 11.77
N LEU A 136 -1.54 8.99 10.56
CA LEU A 136 -1.96 10.25 9.96
C LEU A 136 -3.32 10.72 10.47
N GLN A 137 -4.32 9.84 10.57
CA GLN A 137 -5.66 10.22 10.98
C GLN A 137 -5.83 10.21 12.51
N PRO A 138 -6.67 11.10 13.03
CA PRO A 138 -7.05 11.04 14.45
C PRO A 138 -7.87 9.78 14.74
N TRP A 139 -7.66 9.19 15.90
CA TRP A 139 -8.44 8.05 16.38
C TRP A 139 -8.58 8.05 17.90
N GLU A 140 -9.63 7.40 18.37
CA GLU A 140 -9.89 7.14 19.80
C GLU A 140 -10.24 5.67 20.01
N ALA A 141 -9.65 5.04 21.02
CA ALA A 141 -9.97 3.68 21.42
C ALA A 141 -9.66 3.47 22.90
N LYS A 142 -10.60 2.91 23.67
CA LYS A 142 -10.49 2.68 25.12
C LYS A 142 -10.08 3.95 25.91
N GLY A 143 -10.61 5.12 25.53
CA GLY A 143 -10.28 6.40 26.16
C GLY A 143 -8.92 6.99 25.76
N ILE A 144 -8.13 6.30 24.96
CA ILE A 144 -6.84 6.77 24.47
C ILE A 144 -7.05 7.49 23.16
N LYS A 145 -6.49 8.71 23.04
CA LYS A 145 -6.64 9.58 21.86
C LYS A 145 -5.32 9.82 21.16
N HIS A 146 -5.36 9.82 19.83
CA HIS A 146 -4.31 10.31 18.96
C HIS A 146 -4.85 11.37 18.01
N GLY A 147 -4.18 12.53 17.95
CA GLY A 147 -4.64 13.68 17.14
C GLY A 147 -4.37 13.53 15.64
N GLY A 148 -3.57 12.54 15.25
CA GLY A 148 -3.13 12.35 13.86
C GLY A 148 -1.98 13.29 13.47
N TRP A 149 -1.14 12.85 12.55
CA TRP A 149 0.02 13.60 12.06
C TRP A 149 -0.14 14.13 10.63
N ALA A 150 -1.33 14.01 10.03
CA ALA A 150 -1.52 14.39 8.62
C ALA A 150 -0.98 15.80 8.30
N ASN A 151 -1.29 16.78 9.14
CA ASN A 151 -0.90 18.16 8.98
C ASN A 151 0.43 18.53 9.67
N SER A 152 1.09 17.59 10.33
CA SER A 152 2.39 17.84 10.98
C SER A 152 3.50 17.97 9.96
N ASP A 153 4.47 18.84 10.19
CA ASP A 153 5.72 18.85 9.44
C ASP A 153 6.53 17.61 9.84
N ILE A 154 7.10 16.90 8.86
CA ILE A 154 7.88 15.70 9.10
C ILE A 154 9.11 15.97 10.01
N GLN A 155 9.68 17.16 9.92
CA GLN A 155 10.85 17.57 10.73
C GLN A 155 10.47 17.78 12.21
N SER A 156 9.18 18.01 12.49
CA SER A 156 8.67 18.15 13.87
C SER A 156 8.42 16.80 14.56
N ILE A 157 8.44 15.69 13.81
CA ILE A 157 8.24 14.36 14.37
C ILE A 157 9.55 13.81 14.92
N HIS A 158 9.61 13.64 16.23
CA HIS A 158 10.78 13.15 16.93
C HIS A 158 10.59 11.70 17.42
N LYS A 159 11.68 11.09 17.87
CA LYS A 159 11.67 9.71 18.43
C LYS A 159 10.66 9.54 19.57
N ARG A 160 10.48 10.57 20.39
CA ARG A 160 9.50 10.57 21.47
C ARG A 160 8.07 10.41 20.94
N ASP A 161 7.73 11.10 19.86
CA ASP A 161 6.38 11.06 19.27
C ASP A 161 6.06 9.70 18.68
N VAL A 162 7.06 9.10 17.99
CA VAL A 162 6.95 7.73 17.45
C VAL A 162 6.76 6.71 18.58
N ARG A 163 7.52 6.82 19.66
CA ARG A 163 7.38 5.95 20.83
C ARG A 163 5.99 6.10 21.46
N GLU A 164 5.55 7.34 21.70
CA GLU A 164 4.23 7.62 22.29
C GLU A 164 3.09 7.07 21.43
N LEU A 165 3.19 7.17 20.10
CA LEU A 165 2.21 6.57 19.20
C LEU A 165 2.17 5.03 19.33
N VAL A 166 3.33 4.39 19.37
CA VAL A 166 3.44 2.92 19.53
C VAL A 166 2.84 2.48 20.86
N GLU A 167 3.14 3.18 21.94
CA GLU A 167 2.59 2.94 23.28
C GLU A 167 1.06 3.11 23.28
N LYS A 168 0.52 4.22 22.77
CA LYS A 168 -0.92 4.46 22.65
C LYS A 168 -1.66 3.37 21.89
N ILE A 169 -1.09 2.91 20.76
CA ILE A 169 -1.70 1.81 20.00
C ILE A 169 -1.67 0.52 20.82
N SER A 170 -0.57 0.23 21.49
CA SER A 170 -0.42 -0.94 22.37
C SER A 170 -1.44 -0.94 23.49
N ASP A 171 -1.53 0.17 24.26
CA ASP A 171 -2.43 0.33 25.40
C ASP A 171 -3.91 0.23 24.98
N SER A 172 -4.22 0.56 23.73
CA SER A 172 -5.55 0.32 23.17
C SER A 172 -5.88 -1.17 22.92
N GLY A 173 -4.95 -2.09 23.25
CA GLY A 173 -5.07 -3.54 23.05
C GLY A 173 -4.72 -4.01 21.64
N ARG A 174 -3.97 -3.21 20.88
CA ARG A 174 -3.58 -3.50 19.48
C ARG A 174 -2.05 -3.64 19.34
N GLU A 175 -1.42 -4.40 20.24
CA GLU A 175 0.05 -4.54 20.36
C GLU A 175 0.72 -4.94 19.04
N VAL A 176 0.17 -5.97 18.35
CA VAL A 176 0.70 -6.40 17.04
C VAL A 176 0.57 -5.29 16.00
N SER A 177 -0.51 -4.50 16.04
CA SER A 177 -0.69 -3.35 15.15
C SER A 177 0.31 -2.24 15.46
N ALA A 178 0.67 -2.04 16.73
CA ALA A 178 1.73 -1.13 17.15
C ALA A 178 3.08 -1.52 16.53
N ASN A 179 3.44 -2.80 16.56
CA ASN A 179 4.66 -3.28 15.89
C ASN A 179 4.60 -3.07 14.37
N ARG A 180 3.44 -3.29 13.73
CA ARG A 180 3.29 -3.10 12.29
C ARG A 180 3.40 -1.63 11.89
N VAL A 181 2.76 -0.72 12.61
CA VAL A 181 2.86 0.72 12.31
C VAL A 181 4.29 1.22 12.53
N LEU A 182 4.98 0.75 13.58
CA LEU A 182 6.39 1.08 13.79
C LEU A 182 7.27 0.65 12.62
N ALA A 183 7.07 -0.58 12.11
CA ALA A 183 7.82 -1.07 10.96
C ALA A 183 7.54 -0.24 9.69
N HIS A 184 6.29 0.13 9.45
CA HIS A 184 5.91 0.96 8.30
C HIS A 184 6.41 2.40 8.43
N LEU A 185 6.36 3.00 9.64
CA LEU A 185 6.94 4.31 9.92
C LEU A 185 8.46 4.31 9.72
N SER A 186 9.15 3.28 10.23
CA SER A 186 10.59 3.16 10.03
C SER A 186 10.97 3.07 8.55
N ALA A 187 10.21 2.30 7.76
CA ALA A 187 10.44 2.22 6.31
C ALA A 187 10.17 3.55 5.60
N PHE A 188 9.10 4.26 5.97
CA PHE A 188 8.76 5.58 5.45
C PHE A 188 9.83 6.63 5.79
N PHE A 189 10.24 6.73 7.06
CA PHE A 189 11.27 7.69 7.45
C PHE A 189 12.63 7.36 6.82
N ASN A 190 13.00 6.09 6.66
CA ASN A 190 14.20 5.72 5.90
C ASN A 190 14.10 6.14 4.42
N TRP A 191 12.91 6.09 3.82
CA TRP A 191 12.69 6.60 2.47
C TRP A 191 12.86 8.13 2.44
N ALA A 192 12.36 8.85 3.43
CA ALA A 192 12.50 10.30 3.56
C ALA A 192 13.97 10.73 3.77
N VAL A 193 14.74 9.99 4.60
CA VAL A 193 16.19 10.21 4.77
C VAL A 193 16.93 10.06 3.45
N ARG A 194 16.69 8.98 2.68
CA ARG A 194 17.32 8.77 1.37
C ARG A 194 16.96 9.82 0.31
N ARG A 195 16.06 10.73 0.61
CA ARG A 195 15.62 11.83 -0.26
C ARG A 195 15.96 13.20 0.32
N ASP A 196 16.77 13.21 1.35
CA ASP A 196 17.24 14.44 2.02
C ASP A 196 16.08 15.32 2.55
N VAL A 197 14.91 14.68 2.87
CA VAL A 197 13.76 15.38 3.48
C VAL A 197 13.98 15.57 4.97
N ILE A 198 14.60 14.59 5.63
CA ILE A 198 15.03 14.60 7.03
C ILE A 198 16.42 14.02 7.16
N GLU A 199 17.17 14.45 8.17
CA GLU A 199 18.55 14.01 8.39
C GLU A 199 18.63 12.60 9.00
N ALA A 200 17.73 12.26 9.92
CA ALA A 200 17.72 11.00 10.63
C ALA A 200 16.30 10.42 10.76
N ASN A 201 16.23 9.09 10.86
CA ASN A 201 14.97 8.38 11.04
C ASN A 201 14.50 8.42 12.51
N PRO A 202 13.40 9.12 12.87
CA PRO A 202 12.91 9.20 14.24
C PRO A 202 12.34 7.87 14.77
N ALA A 203 12.05 6.90 13.92
CA ALA A 203 11.64 5.56 14.33
C ALA A 203 12.80 4.62 14.64
N SER A 204 14.05 5.06 14.42
CA SER A 204 15.24 4.27 14.73
C SER A 204 15.35 4.00 16.24
N ASN A 205 15.64 2.74 16.59
CA ASN A 205 15.79 2.31 17.99
C ASN A 205 14.56 2.60 18.88
N VAL A 206 13.37 2.68 18.32
CA VAL A 206 12.13 2.59 19.10
C VAL A 206 11.83 1.13 19.36
N ALA A 207 11.58 0.78 20.63
CA ALA A 207 11.28 -0.58 21.03
C ALA A 207 9.92 -1.06 20.46
N ARG A 208 9.83 -2.34 20.14
CA ARG A 208 8.55 -2.97 19.80
C ARG A 208 7.65 -3.05 21.02
N ALA A 209 6.34 -2.89 20.83
CA ALA A 209 5.34 -2.97 21.89
C ALA A 209 5.27 -4.37 22.51
N VAL A 210 5.43 -5.41 21.68
CA VAL A 210 5.35 -6.80 22.13
C VAL A 210 6.33 -7.69 21.35
N LYS A 211 6.88 -8.69 22.03
CA LYS A 211 7.61 -9.77 21.36
C LYS A 211 6.59 -10.72 20.73
N GLU A 212 6.53 -10.71 19.40
CA GLU A 212 5.64 -11.61 18.66
C GLU A 212 6.17 -13.05 18.75
N VAL A 213 5.40 -13.92 19.39
CA VAL A 213 5.67 -15.36 19.45
C VAL A 213 4.91 -16.04 18.32
N GLY A 214 5.57 -16.92 17.59
CA GLY A 214 4.94 -17.74 16.56
C GLY A 214 3.84 -18.60 17.16
N ARG A 215 2.69 -18.71 16.50
CA ARG A 215 1.65 -19.66 16.92
C ARG A 215 2.08 -21.07 16.54
N GLU A 216 1.83 -22.02 17.42
CA GLU A 216 2.11 -23.45 17.20
C GLU A 216 0.82 -24.28 17.08
N ARG A 217 -0.34 -23.63 17.05
CA ARG A 217 -1.67 -24.25 17.02
C ARG A 217 -1.92 -25.00 15.71
N PHE A 218 -2.32 -26.25 15.81
CA PHE A 218 -2.88 -27.12 14.77
C PHE A 218 -4.09 -27.89 15.34
N LEU A 219 -4.93 -28.46 14.51
CA LEU A 219 -6.11 -29.22 14.93
C LEU A 219 -5.70 -30.65 15.27
N SER A 220 -6.22 -31.18 16.40
CA SER A 220 -6.11 -32.61 16.72
C SER A 220 -6.97 -33.48 15.80
N GLU A 221 -6.84 -34.78 15.88
CA GLU A 221 -7.65 -35.71 15.09
C GLU A 221 -9.14 -35.57 15.40
N GLU A 222 -9.50 -35.44 16.68
CA GLU A 222 -10.88 -35.16 17.09
C GLU A 222 -11.38 -33.83 16.57
N GLU A 223 -10.55 -32.80 16.61
CA GLU A 223 -10.90 -31.49 16.04
C GLU A 223 -11.03 -31.54 14.53
N ILE A 224 -10.27 -32.37 13.82
CA ILE A 224 -10.42 -32.61 12.37
C ILE A 224 -11.78 -33.25 12.07
N LYS A 225 -12.23 -34.21 12.84
CA LYS A 225 -13.58 -34.82 12.72
C LYS A 225 -14.68 -33.78 12.88
N LEU A 226 -14.60 -32.98 13.95
CA LEU A 226 -15.55 -31.89 14.20
C LEU A 226 -15.52 -30.84 13.10
N PHE A 227 -14.34 -30.45 12.67
CA PHE A 227 -14.15 -29.51 11.55
C PHE A 227 -14.81 -30.00 10.26
N TRP A 228 -14.61 -31.26 9.93
CA TRP A 228 -15.16 -31.86 8.70
C TRP A 228 -16.68 -31.84 8.68
N GLN A 229 -17.31 -32.29 9.77
CA GLN A 229 -18.79 -32.26 9.95
C GLN A 229 -19.32 -30.81 9.97
N ALA A 230 -18.62 -29.91 10.66
CA ALA A 230 -18.98 -28.51 10.70
C ALA A 230 -18.90 -27.82 9.32
N CYS A 231 -17.95 -28.23 8.47
CA CYS A 231 -17.89 -27.76 7.08
C CYS A 231 -19.14 -28.13 6.27
N ASP A 232 -19.73 -29.32 6.51
CA ASP A 232 -20.97 -29.72 5.86
C ASP A 232 -22.15 -28.86 6.32
N ARG A 233 -22.20 -28.46 7.60
CA ARG A 233 -23.20 -27.52 8.13
C ARG A 233 -23.02 -26.09 7.57
N VAL A 234 -21.76 -25.65 7.35
CA VAL A 234 -21.48 -24.35 6.71
C VAL A 234 -21.95 -24.33 5.26
N GLY A 235 -21.84 -25.48 4.58
CA GLY A 235 -22.26 -25.64 3.20
C GLY A 235 -21.39 -24.93 2.17
N GLN A 236 -21.83 -24.97 0.93
CA GLN A 236 -21.08 -24.39 -0.21
C GLN A 236 -21.21 -22.87 -0.29
N PRO A 237 -20.19 -22.19 -0.82
CA PRO A 237 -18.90 -22.73 -1.27
C PRO A 237 -17.86 -22.85 -0.13
N PHE A 238 -18.12 -22.29 1.05
CA PHE A 238 -17.13 -22.15 2.12
C PHE A 238 -16.74 -23.48 2.78
N GLY A 239 -17.70 -24.35 3.05
CA GLY A 239 -17.42 -25.65 3.67
C GLY A 239 -16.45 -26.48 2.81
N VAL A 240 -16.73 -26.57 1.50
CA VAL A 240 -15.84 -27.27 0.57
C VAL A 240 -14.47 -26.58 0.49
N LEU A 241 -14.44 -25.25 0.39
CA LEU A 241 -13.19 -24.48 0.38
C LEU A 241 -12.32 -24.78 1.60
N PHE A 242 -12.91 -24.83 2.79
CA PHE A 242 -12.17 -25.14 4.03
C PHE A 242 -11.64 -26.57 4.04
N LYS A 243 -12.41 -27.56 3.55
CA LYS A 243 -11.95 -28.93 3.38
C LYS A 243 -10.76 -29.01 2.40
N VAL A 244 -10.84 -28.33 1.26
CA VAL A 244 -9.73 -28.25 0.29
C VAL A 244 -8.50 -27.58 0.91
N MET A 245 -8.67 -26.53 1.74
CA MET A 245 -7.54 -25.90 2.46
C MET A 245 -6.86 -26.89 3.41
N LEU A 246 -7.61 -27.74 4.13
CA LEU A 246 -7.05 -28.76 5.02
C LEU A 246 -6.27 -29.80 4.23
N LEU A 247 -6.86 -30.36 3.17
CA LEU A 247 -6.27 -31.46 2.41
C LEU A 247 -5.04 -31.04 1.59
N THR A 248 -5.01 -29.81 1.09
CA THR A 248 -3.90 -29.31 0.26
C THR A 248 -2.86 -28.51 1.03
N GLY A 249 -3.21 -28.01 2.23
CA GLY A 249 -2.38 -27.10 3.00
C GLY A 249 -2.13 -25.75 2.34
N GLN A 250 -2.81 -25.40 1.23
CA GLN A 250 -2.56 -24.16 0.51
C GLN A 250 -3.14 -22.94 1.24
N ARG A 251 -2.61 -21.74 0.87
CA ARG A 251 -3.05 -20.52 1.54
C ARG A 251 -4.49 -20.16 1.16
N ARG A 252 -5.23 -19.58 2.11
CA ARG A 252 -6.62 -19.18 1.93
C ARG A 252 -6.87 -18.41 0.62
N SER A 253 -6.02 -17.42 0.30
CA SER A 253 -6.17 -16.61 -0.90
C SER A 253 -5.88 -17.39 -2.20
N GLU A 254 -5.02 -18.39 -2.13
CA GLU A 254 -4.70 -19.28 -3.25
C GLU A 254 -5.90 -20.17 -3.55
N VAL A 255 -6.46 -20.86 -2.54
CA VAL A 255 -7.65 -21.71 -2.72
C VAL A 255 -8.88 -20.88 -3.08
N ALA A 256 -9.12 -19.75 -2.40
CA ALA A 256 -10.29 -18.90 -2.69
C ALA A 256 -10.34 -18.39 -4.14
N GLY A 257 -9.20 -18.08 -4.69
CA GLY A 257 -9.10 -17.60 -6.06
C GLY A 257 -8.86 -18.70 -7.11
N MET A 258 -9.03 -19.97 -6.75
CA MET A 258 -8.87 -21.10 -7.68
C MET A 258 -9.80 -20.97 -8.87
N THR A 259 -9.27 -21.23 -10.07
CA THR A 259 -10.03 -21.22 -11.34
C THR A 259 -9.92 -22.55 -12.05
N ASP A 260 -10.92 -22.86 -12.90
CA ASP A 260 -10.89 -24.08 -13.69
C ASP A 260 -9.69 -24.11 -14.66
N ALA A 261 -9.25 -22.96 -15.15
CA ALA A 261 -8.09 -22.85 -16.05
C ALA A 261 -6.74 -23.17 -15.36
N GLU A 262 -6.69 -23.15 -14.04
CA GLU A 262 -5.50 -23.55 -13.27
C GLU A 262 -5.40 -25.05 -13.04
N ILE A 263 -6.45 -25.83 -13.38
CA ILE A 263 -6.52 -27.28 -13.14
C ILE A 263 -6.36 -28.03 -14.45
N ASP A 264 -5.38 -28.90 -14.49
CA ASP A 264 -5.17 -29.86 -15.58
C ASP A 264 -5.10 -31.29 -14.99
N GLY A 265 -6.17 -32.05 -15.21
CA GLY A 265 -6.32 -33.39 -14.64
C GLY A 265 -6.22 -33.42 -13.11
N ALA A 266 -5.16 -34.01 -12.61
CA ALA A 266 -4.88 -34.11 -11.17
C ALA A 266 -3.87 -33.06 -10.68
N MET A 267 -3.63 -32.01 -11.44
CA MET A 267 -2.64 -31.00 -11.11
C MET A 267 -3.30 -29.61 -11.07
N TRP A 268 -3.03 -28.85 -10.00
CA TRP A 268 -3.40 -27.45 -9.87
C TRP A 268 -2.15 -26.58 -9.95
N THR A 269 -2.07 -25.71 -10.93
CA THR A 269 -0.89 -24.87 -11.19
C THR A 269 -1.22 -23.40 -10.90
N LEU A 270 -0.48 -22.84 -9.95
CA LEU A 270 -0.50 -21.41 -9.60
C LEU A 270 0.67 -20.69 -10.25
N GLU A 271 0.39 -19.69 -11.05
CA GLU A 271 1.43 -18.80 -11.55
C GLU A 271 2.06 -17.95 -10.43
N GLY A 272 3.28 -17.45 -10.65
CA GLY A 272 4.03 -16.67 -9.66
C GLY A 272 3.31 -15.42 -9.16
N ASN A 273 2.50 -14.76 -9.99
CA ASN A 273 1.69 -13.60 -9.62
C ASN A 273 0.61 -13.93 -8.56
N ARG A 274 0.13 -15.19 -8.55
CA ARG A 274 -0.87 -15.74 -7.62
C ARG A 274 -0.28 -16.18 -6.28
N THR A 275 1.02 -16.45 -6.22
CA THR A 275 1.70 -16.95 -5.02
C THR A 275 2.31 -15.80 -4.20
N LYS A 276 2.48 -16.02 -2.89
CA LYS A 276 3.06 -15.02 -1.98
C LYS A 276 4.55 -14.76 -2.28
N ASN A 277 5.29 -15.78 -2.67
CA ASN A 277 6.74 -15.71 -2.91
C ASN A 277 7.11 -15.39 -4.36
N GLY A 278 6.12 -15.21 -5.26
CA GLY A 278 6.34 -14.87 -6.66
C GLY A 278 6.82 -16.04 -7.55
N ARG A 279 6.85 -17.27 -7.02
CA ARG A 279 7.26 -18.48 -7.77
C ARG A 279 6.02 -19.27 -8.19
N ALA A 280 6.01 -19.77 -9.41
CA ALA A 280 4.99 -20.72 -9.84
C ALA A 280 4.99 -21.96 -8.94
N HIS A 281 3.82 -22.52 -8.68
CA HIS A 281 3.64 -23.65 -7.79
C HIS A 281 2.59 -24.61 -8.35
N THR A 282 2.98 -25.87 -8.54
CA THR A 282 2.08 -26.93 -8.98
C THR A 282 1.75 -27.84 -7.80
N ILE A 283 0.48 -28.06 -7.55
CA ILE A 283 -0.06 -28.83 -6.41
C ILE A 283 -0.76 -30.08 -6.97
N PRO A 284 -0.30 -31.30 -6.62
CA PRO A 284 -1.04 -32.51 -6.91
C PRO A 284 -2.38 -32.51 -6.15
N LEU A 285 -3.47 -32.83 -6.85
CA LEU A 285 -4.81 -32.94 -6.29
C LEU A 285 -5.12 -34.41 -6.05
N SER A 286 -5.21 -34.82 -4.78
CA SER A 286 -5.62 -36.17 -4.39
C SER A 286 -7.06 -36.49 -4.83
N GLY A 287 -7.44 -37.76 -4.86
CA GLY A 287 -8.82 -38.18 -5.20
C GLY A 287 -9.87 -37.41 -4.43
N PRO A 288 -9.83 -37.40 -3.09
CA PRO A 288 -10.80 -36.67 -2.26
C PRO A 288 -10.87 -35.17 -2.57
N VAL A 289 -9.76 -34.52 -2.89
CA VAL A 289 -9.76 -33.09 -3.29
C VAL A 289 -10.48 -32.90 -4.61
N ARG A 290 -10.24 -33.76 -5.59
CA ARG A 290 -10.94 -33.68 -6.90
C ARG A 290 -12.45 -33.90 -6.75
N ASP A 291 -12.86 -34.87 -5.93
CA ASP A 291 -14.28 -35.12 -5.64
C ASP A 291 -14.95 -33.91 -4.96
N LEU A 292 -14.27 -33.27 -3.99
CA LEU A 292 -14.73 -32.03 -3.38
C LEU A 292 -14.86 -30.91 -4.42
N LEU A 293 -13.87 -30.72 -5.30
CA LEU A 293 -13.93 -29.69 -6.35
C LEU A 293 -15.06 -29.96 -7.35
N ASN A 294 -15.31 -31.20 -7.70
CA ASN A 294 -16.40 -31.61 -8.59
C ASN A 294 -17.79 -31.40 -7.95
N SER A 295 -17.89 -31.48 -6.62
CA SER A 295 -19.14 -31.24 -5.89
C SER A 295 -19.54 -29.76 -5.82
N VAL A 296 -18.64 -28.82 -6.13
CA VAL A 296 -18.94 -27.39 -6.04
C VAL A 296 -19.89 -26.97 -7.15
N VAL A 297 -20.98 -26.32 -6.78
CA VAL A 297 -21.92 -25.72 -7.72
C VAL A 297 -21.25 -24.57 -8.48
N ARG A 298 -21.13 -24.72 -9.81
CA ARG A 298 -20.48 -23.73 -10.67
C ARG A 298 -21.45 -22.62 -11.06
N TYR A 299 -20.99 -21.38 -10.99
CA TYR A 299 -21.69 -20.25 -11.57
C TYR A 299 -21.41 -20.16 -13.08
N PRO A 300 -22.44 -20.06 -13.92
CA PRO A 300 -22.25 -19.93 -15.36
C PRO A 300 -21.35 -18.74 -15.70
N ARG A 301 -20.38 -18.96 -16.58
CA ARG A 301 -19.41 -17.94 -17.04
C ARG A 301 -18.46 -17.39 -15.95
N SER A 302 -18.46 -17.94 -14.75
CA SER A 302 -17.44 -17.58 -13.74
C SER A 302 -16.17 -18.37 -13.98
N PRO A 303 -14.98 -17.71 -13.96
CA PRO A 303 -13.72 -18.44 -13.97
C PRO A 303 -13.42 -19.07 -12.58
N PHE A 304 -14.06 -18.58 -11.51
CA PHE A 304 -13.76 -18.97 -10.14
C PHE A 304 -14.57 -20.19 -9.70
N ILE A 305 -13.90 -21.17 -9.13
CA ILE A 305 -14.52 -22.34 -8.52
C ILE A 305 -15.30 -21.93 -7.27
N PHE A 306 -14.69 -21.14 -6.41
CA PHE A 306 -15.29 -20.66 -5.18
C PHE A 306 -15.76 -19.21 -5.33
N THR A 307 -17.03 -19.03 -5.60
CA THR A 307 -17.67 -17.72 -5.76
C THR A 307 -19.08 -17.74 -5.20
N THR A 308 -19.58 -16.59 -4.73
CA THR A 308 -20.97 -16.37 -4.34
C THR A 308 -21.69 -15.40 -5.28
N THR A 309 -20.98 -14.75 -6.18
CA THR A 309 -21.49 -13.73 -7.09
C THR A 309 -21.29 -14.07 -8.57
N GLY A 310 -20.46 -15.08 -8.87
CA GLY A 310 -20.02 -15.42 -10.22
C GLY A 310 -18.98 -14.46 -10.82
N LYS A 311 -18.75 -13.31 -10.20
CA LYS A 311 -17.86 -12.24 -10.73
C LYS A 311 -16.51 -12.16 -10.03
N THR A 312 -16.48 -12.47 -8.75
CA THR A 312 -15.27 -12.39 -7.91
C THR A 312 -15.10 -13.66 -7.09
N PRO A 313 -13.87 -13.97 -6.64
CA PRO A 313 -13.66 -15.01 -5.65
C PRO A 313 -14.48 -14.76 -4.38
N VAL A 314 -14.74 -15.80 -3.60
CA VAL A 314 -15.41 -15.66 -2.30
C VAL A 314 -14.70 -14.65 -1.40
N SER A 315 -15.51 -13.88 -0.70
CA SER A 315 -15.11 -12.94 0.35
C SER A 315 -15.99 -13.17 1.59
N GLY A 316 -15.74 -12.43 2.67
CA GLY A 316 -16.55 -12.59 3.89
C GLY A 316 -16.12 -13.76 4.78
N PHE A 317 -14.86 -14.16 4.71
CA PHE A 317 -14.27 -15.25 5.52
C PHE A 317 -14.51 -15.13 7.02
N SER A 318 -14.56 -13.91 7.58
CA SER A 318 -14.79 -13.73 9.02
C SER A 318 -16.13 -14.29 9.47
N LYS A 319 -17.20 -14.05 8.68
CA LYS A 319 -18.54 -14.57 8.98
C LYS A 319 -18.59 -16.09 8.83
N SER A 320 -18.13 -16.61 7.69
CA SER A 320 -18.15 -18.07 7.45
C SER A 320 -17.28 -18.85 8.43
N PHE A 321 -16.15 -18.28 8.84
CA PHE A 321 -15.29 -18.87 9.86
C PHE A 321 -15.93 -18.82 11.25
N ALA A 322 -16.62 -17.75 11.61
CA ALA A 322 -17.38 -17.68 12.86
C ALA A 322 -18.50 -18.75 12.89
N THR A 323 -19.23 -18.92 11.78
CA THR A 323 -20.23 -20.00 11.63
C THR A 323 -19.59 -21.39 11.77
N LEU A 324 -18.43 -21.62 11.15
CA LEU A 324 -17.68 -22.87 11.27
C LEU A 324 -17.27 -23.16 12.72
N CYS A 325 -16.70 -22.17 13.41
CA CYS A 325 -16.30 -22.32 14.81
C CYS A 325 -17.51 -22.62 15.73
N ALA A 326 -18.63 -21.93 15.52
CA ALA A 326 -19.85 -22.18 16.29
C ALA A 326 -20.37 -23.61 16.06
N ALA A 327 -20.39 -24.09 14.81
CA ALA A 327 -20.79 -25.44 14.50
C ALA A 327 -19.85 -26.50 15.10
N MET A 328 -18.55 -26.26 15.09
CA MET A 328 -17.56 -27.15 15.73
C MET A 328 -17.80 -27.24 17.25
N LEU A 329 -18.01 -26.11 17.92
CA LEU A 329 -18.29 -26.06 19.37
C LEU A 329 -19.56 -26.80 19.71
N GLU A 330 -20.64 -26.59 18.96
CA GLU A 330 -21.91 -27.32 19.16
C GLU A 330 -21.74 -28.83 18.99
N LEU A 331 -21.04 -29.28 17.95
CA LEU A 331 -20.74 -30.67 17.71
C LEU A 331 -19.88 -31.26 18.85
N GLY A 332 -18.86 -30.52 19.31
CA GLY A 332 -17.98 -30.94 20.40
C GLY A 332 -18.71 -31.15 21.73
N GLN A 333 -19.76 -30.35 21.99
CA GLN A 333 -20.61 -30.53 23.18
C GLN A 333 -21.44 -31.85 23.17
N GLY A 334 -21.65 -32.43 21.99
CA GLY A 334 -22.36 -33.70 21.82
C GLY A 334 -21.52 -34.96 22.21
N TYR A 335 -20.23 -34.81 22.49
CA TYR A 335 -19.34 -35.89 22.88
C TYR A 335 -19.34 -36.07 24.41
N SER A 336 -18.99 -37.27 24.85
CA SER A 336 -18.84 -37.59 26.27
C SER A 336 -17.46 -38.21 26.54
N PRO A 337 -16.53 -37.51 27.18
CA PRO A 337 -16.66 -36.08 27.62
C PRO A 337 -16.70 -35.09 26.44
N PRO A 338 -17.23 -33.88 26.67
CA PRO A 338 -17.24 -32.84 25.65
C PRO A 338 -15.82 -32.54 25.17
N ILE A 339 -15.69 -32.29 23.86
CA ILE A 339 -14.41 -31.91 23.25
C ILE A 339 -14.26 -30.38 23.34
N ASP A 340 -13.25 -29.93 24.08
CA ASP A 340 -12.90 -28.53 24.16
C ASP A 340 -12.03 -28.12 22.95
N ILE A 341 -12.43 -27.03 22.25
CA ILE A 341 -11.75 -26.54 21.05
C ILE A 341 -11.04 -25.25 21.38
N ALA A 342 -9.72 -25.33 21.50
CA ALA A 342 -8.89 -24.16 21.72
C ALA A 342 -9.00 -23.15 20.53
N PRO A 343 -8.91 -21.84 20.78
CA PRO A 343 -9.01 -20.81 19.73
C PRO A 343 -8.04 -21.05 18.58
N TRP A 344 -8.54 -21.08 17.35
CA TRP A 344 -7.76 -21.32 16.15
C TRP A 344 -8.10 -20.34 15.02
N ARG A 345 -7.38 -20.40 13.91
CA ARG A 345 -7.54 -19.53 12.73
C ARG A 345 -7.46 -20.36 11.46
N LEU A 346 -8.02 -19.88 10.34
CA LEU A 346 -7.97 -20.59 9.05
C LEU A 346 -6.54 -20.95 8.59
N HIS A 347 -5.52 -20.17 8.99
CA HIS A 347 -4.14 -20.51 8.66
C HIS A 347 -3.61 -21.72 9.42
N ASP A 348 -4.25 -22.09 10.53
CA ASP A 348 -3.86 -23.26 11.32
C ASP A 348 -4.23 -24.57 10.60
N LEU A 349 -5.18 -24.55 9.62
CA LEU A 349 -5.40 -25.70 8.71
C LEU A 349 -4.14 -26.08 7.93
N ARG A 350 -3.39 -25.08 7.48
CA ARG A 350 -2.10 -25.34 6.81
C ARG A 350 -1.05 -25.90 7.77
N ARG A 351 -1.05 -25.47 9.04
CA ARG A 351 -0.20 -26.06 10.07
C ARG A 351 -0.62 -27.48 10.39
N THR A 352 -1.93 -27.73 10.44
CA THR A 352 -2.49 -29.07 10.61
C THR A 352 -2.02 -30.00 9.49
N CYS A 353 -2.12 -29.59 8.24
CA CYS A 353 -1.59 -30.36 7.10
C CYS A 353 -0.08 -30.59 7.24
N ALA A 354 0.72 -29.55 7.57
CA ALA A 354 2.17 -29.68 7.74
C ALA A 354 2.53 -30.67 8.87
N THR A 355 1.84 -30.59 10.01
CA THR A 355 2.04 -31.49 11.15
C THR A 355 1.59 -32.90 10.80
N GLY A 356 0.46 -33.06 10.11
CA GLY A 356 -0.04 -34.37 9.65
C GLY A 356 0.92 -35.02 8.65
N LEU A 357 1.48 -34.29 7.70
CA LEU A 357 2.53 -34.81 6.81
C LEU A 357 3.76 -35.28 7.61
N ALA A 358 4.16 -34.52 8.63
CA ALA A 358 5.28 -34.90 9.49
C ALA A 358 4.97 -36.16 10.32
N SER A 359 3.74 -36.34 10.85
CA SER A 359 3.33 -37.56 11.55
C SER A 359 3.31 -38.79 10.63
N LEU A 360 3.03 -38.60 9.36
CA LEU A 360 3.13 -39.61 8.30
C LEU A 360 4.57 -39.85 7.81
N ARG A 361 5.57 -39.28 8.51
CA ARG A 361 7.01 -39.41 8.23
C ARG A 361 7.43 -38.81 6.86
N VAL A 362 6.66 -37.89 6.28
CA VAL A 362 7.04 -37.16 5.08
C VAL A 362 8.27 -36.29 5.37
N PRO A 363 9.33 -36.36 4.56
CA PRO A 363 10.52 -35.54 4.75
C PRO A 363 10.19 -34.04 4.74
N VAL A 364 10.85 -33.27 5.61
CA VAL A 364 10.61 -31.81 5.76
C VAL A 364 10.69 -31.07 4.43
N ARG A 365 11.64 -31.46 3.56
CA ARG A 365 11.80 -30.82 2.22
C ARG A 365 10.61 -31.06 1.31
N VAL A 366 10.03 -32.25 1.34
CA VAL A 366 8.82 -32.60 0.57
C VAL A 366 7.64 -31.79 1.10
N THR A 367 7.49 -31.72 2.43
CA THR A 367 6.48 -30.87 3.08
C THR A 367 6.64 -29.39 2.70
N GLU A 368 7.85 -28.84 2.74
CA GLU A 368 8.12 -27.46 2.31
C GLU A 368 7.81 -27.22 0.83
N ALA A 369 8.17 -28.18 -0.04
CA ALA A 369 7.85 -28.14 -1.46
C ALA A 369 6.33 -28.22 -1.69
N ALA A 370 5.62 -29.13 -1.04
CA ALA A 370 4.17 -29.26 -1.14
C ALA A 370 3.43 -27.99 -0.71
N LEU A 371 3.95 -27.31 0.29
CA LEU A 371 3.38 -26.07 0.84
C LEU A 371 3.92 -24.78 0.15
N ASN A 372 4.82 -24.85 -0.82
CA ASN A 372 5.51 -23.68 -1.37
C ASN A 372 6.08 -22.76 -0.26
N HIS A 373 6.77 -23.39 0.71
CA HIS A 373 7.38 -22.70 1.84
C HIS A 373 8.87 -22.52 1.58
N VAL A 374 9.33 -21.28 1.54
CA VAL A 374 10.75 -20.96 1.44
C VAL A 374 11.24 -20.67 2.85
N SER A 375 11.75 -21.69 3.53
CA SER A 375 12.42 -21.52 4.83
C SER A 375 13.90 -21.15 4.64
N GLY A 376 14.56 -20.74 5.71
CA GLY A 376 16.01 -20.44 5.71
C GLY A 376 16.89 -21.62 5.28
N THR A 377 16.38 -22.87 5.38
CA THR A 377 17.06 -24.09 4.88
C THR A 377 16.96 -24.23 3.36
N GLY A 378 15.98 -23.61 2.70
CA GLY A 378 15.84 -23.52 1.23
C GLY A 378 16.48 -22.28 0.61
N GLY A 379 17.14 -21.41 1.40
CA GLY A 379 17.90 -20.25 0.96
C GLY A 379 19.41 -20.55 0.86
N GLY A 380 20.18 -19.69 0.20
CA GLY A 380 21.63 -19.80 0.08
C GLY A 380 22.10 -20.94 -0.86
N ILE A 381 23.15 -21.62 -0.50
CA ILE A 381 23.83 -22.67 -1.31
C ILE A 381 22.85 -23.81 -1.71
N VAL A 382 21.94 -24.22 -0.82
CA VAL A 382 20.99 -25.31 -1.09
C VAL A 382 20.04 -24.95 -2.24
N ALA A 383 19.53 -23.71 -2.28
CA ALA A 383 18.66 -23.23 -3.37
C ALA A 383 19.39 -23.19 -4.72
N LEU A 384 20.70 -23.04 -4.70
CA LEU A 384 21.54 -22.96 -5.90
C LEU A 384 21.77 -24.35 -6.53
N TYR A 385 21.94 -25.39 -5.70
CA TYR A 385 22.36 -26.72 -6.14
C TYR A 385 21.24 -27.76 -6.21
N GLN A 386 20.15 -27.61 -5.44
CA GLN A 386 19.03 -28.55 -5.46
C GLN A 386 17.85 -27.99 -6.26
N LYS A 387 17.76 -28.42 -7.52
CA LYS A 387 16.68 -28.06 -8.46
C LYS A 387 15.59 -29.13 -8.57
N HIS A 388 15.65 -30.19 -7.75
CA HIS A 388 14.62 -31.23 -7.73
C HIS A 388 13.32 -30.64 -7.19
N ASP A 389 12.21 -30.85 -7.91
CA ASP A 389 10.90 -30.28 -7.58
C ASP A 389 10.05 -31.16 -6.66
N PHE A 390 10.51 -32.40 -6.39
CA PHE A 390 9.82 -33.40 -5.55
C PHE A 390 8.39 -33.71 -6.03
N ALA A 391 8.14 -33.74 -7.36
CA ALA A 391 6.79 -33.84 -7.93
C ALA A 391 6.07 -35.13 -7.49
N ASP A 392 6.74 -36.27 -7.56
CA ASP A 392 6.19 -37.58 -7.20
C ASP A 392 6.02 -37.68 -5.67
N GLU A 393 7.04 -37.30 -4.92
CA GLU A 393 7.00 -37.32 -3.45
C GLU A 393 5.92 -36.38 -2.89
N ARG A 394 5.68 -35.23 -3.53
CA ARG A 394 4.58 -34.33 -3.14
C ARG A 394 3.22 -34.97 -3.40
N ARG A 395 3.07 -35.72 -4.50
CA ARG A 395 1.84 -36.44 -4.82
C ARG A 395 1.57 -37.50 -3.78
N GLU A 396 2.54 -38.36 -3.53
CA GLU A 396 2.44 -39.43 -2.51
C GLU A 396 2.13 -38.86 -1.13
N ALA A 397 2.79 -37.77 -0.74
CA ALA A 397 2.58 -37.13 0.55
C ALA A 397 1.16 -36.54 0.68
N LEU A 398 0.64 -35.86 -0.34
CA LEU A 398 -0.71 -35.29 -0.29
C LEU A 398 -1.79 -36.37 -0.43
N ASP A 399 -1.55 -37.45 -1.16
CA ASP A 399 -2.45 -38.59 -1.24
C ASP A 399 -2.52 -39.33 0.13
N ALA A 400 -1.36 -39.57 0.76
CA ALA A 400 -1.31 -40.16 2.10
C ALA A 400 -2.02 -39.30 3.16
N TRP A 401 -1.79 -37.99 3.13
CA TRP A 401 -2.49 -37.05 4.03
C TRP A 401 -4.00 -37.04 3.81
N ALA A 402 -4.44 -36.98 2.56
CA ALA A 402 -5.86 -37.02 2.23
C ALA A 402 -6.49 -38.36 2.65
N GLY A 403 -5.82 -39.48 2.41
CA GLY A 403 -6.25 -40.80 2.86
C GLY A 403 -6.42 -40.86 4.37
N HIS A 404 -5.43 -40.40 5.13
CA HIS A 404 -5.50 -40.36 6.60
C HIS A 404 -6.67 -39.48 7.09
N VAL A 405 -6.89 -38.29 6.50
CA VAL A 405 -8.04 -37.46 6.88
C VAL A 405 -9.36 -38.17 6.56
N MET A 406 -9.46 -38.83 5.39
CA MET A 406 -10.70 -39.52 5.02
C MET A 406 -10.98 -40.70 5.95
N GLU A 407 -9.98 -41.44 6.39
CA GLU A 407 -10.13 -42.50 7.40
C GLU A 407 -10.62 -41.95 8.77
N LEU A 408 -10.11 -40.76 9.15
CA LEU A 408 -10.54 -40.11 10.40
C LEU A 408 -12.02 -39.70 10.37
N VAL A 409 -12.55 -39.31 9.20
CA VAL A 409 -13.88 -38.70 9.07
C VAL A 409 -14.94 -39.63 8.48
N ALA A 410 -14.53 -40.86 8.13
CA ALA A 410 -15.43 -41.96 7.75
C ALA A 410 -16.24 -42.41 8.96
#